data_736c5bb3c4478eac942b37b4f7955d71
#
_entry.id   736c5bb3c4478eac942b37b4f7955d71
#
_cell.length_a   1.000
_cell.length_b   1.000
_cell.length_c   1.000
_cell.angle_alpha   90.00
_cell.angle_beta   90.00
_cell.angle_gamma   90.00
#
_symmetry.space_group_name_H-M   'P 1'
#
loop_
_entity.id
_entity.type
_entity.pdbx_description
1 polymer ?
#
loop_
_entity_poly.entity_id
_entity_poly.type
_entity_poly.pdbx_seq_one_letter_code
_entity_poly.pdbx_strand_id
1 'polypeptide(L)'
;MKRLVLFTGLFSVLLAACSITAPLPSATPVPTAVPSASPTPAPTPTATPVEVSLRVKDELVNCRFGPGTGYVAVNELHQEETARVIGRNNASNWLYIRDPGNPGGFCWLSASVIKVEGQVDQLPVTDPPFVTVTDVSLRAEPTRILVNCAQFPQTVFFEAEVTANGPTLLTWSWEVSTGITSDVGTMVFEEAGMQVINDFYRVNGPNEYWVKLHILTPNVLEEQVSFPVSCTP
;
A
#
# COMPACT_ATOMS: atom_id res chain seq x y z
N MET A 1 46.68 -2.75 -2.98
CA MET A 1 47.42 -3.82 -3.72
C MET A 1 46.52 -4.33 -4.84
N LYS A 2 47.08 -4.21 -6.03
CA LYS A 2 46.54 -4.52 -7.34
C LYS A 2 46.14 -6.00 -7.49
N ARG A 3 45.08 -6.30 -8.25
CA ARG A 3 45.13 -7.29 -9.35
C ARG A 3 43.95 -7.12 -10.30
N LEU A 4 44.26 -6.56 -11.43
CA LEU A 4 43.55 -6.55 -12.70
C LEU A 4 43.79 -7.89 -13.40
N VAL A 5 42.77 -8.53 -13.92
CA VAL A 5 42.91 -9.65 -14.87
C VAL A 5 42.04 -9.38 -16.07
N LEU A 6 42.72 -9.06 -17.17
CA LEU A 6 42.21 -8.95 -18.53
C LEU A 6 42.24 -10.36 -19.15
N PHE A 7 41.17 -10.80 -19.81
CA PHE A 7 41.19 -11.92 -20.74
C PHE A 7 40.58 -11.50 -22.07
N THR A 8 41.47 -11.28 -23.02
CA THR A 8 41.19 -11.19 -24.46
C THR A 8 41.28 -12.59 -25.05
N GLY A 9 40.23 -13.05 -25.73
CA GLY A 9 40.20 -14.28 -26.50
C GLY A 9 39.62 -14.02 -27.89
N LEU A 10 40.52 -13.81 -28.84
CA LEU A 10 40.25 -13.68 -30.29
C LEU A 10 40.09 -15.08 -30.88
N PHE A 11 38.94 -15.38 -31.49
CA PHE A 11 38.75 -16.60 -32.25
C PHE A 11 38.36 -16.31 -33.68
N SER A 12 39.34 -16.47 -34.57
CA SER A 12 39.21 -16.39 -36.04
C SER A 12 38.78 -17.75 -36.57
N VAL A 13 37.66 -17.81 -37.30
CA VAL A 13 37.27 -18.99 -38.08
C VAL A 13 37.32 -18.65 -39.56
N LEU A 14 38.22 -19.39 -40.26
CA LEU A 14 38.36 -19.35 -41.73
C LEU A 14 37.17 -20.06 -42.39
N LEU A 15 36.57 -19.38 -43.37
CA LEU A 15 35.61 -19.95 -44.31
C LEU A 15 36.33 -20.50 -45.54
N ALA A 16 36.25 -21.79 -45.74
CA ALA A 16 36.64 -22.48 -46.97
C ALA A 16 35.40 -22.62 -47.87
N ALA A 17 35.42 -22.00 -49.02
CA ALA A 17 34.39 -22.13 -50.06
C ALA A 17 34.73 -23.33 -50.95
N CYS A 18 33.84 -24.32 -51.05
CA CYS A 18 33.81 -25.32 -52.09
C CYS A 18 32.62 -25.07 -53.01
N SER A 19 32.93 -24.66 -54.25
CA SER A 19 31.94 -24.56 -55.33
C SER A 19 31.76 -25.93 -55.97
N ILE A 20 30.56 -26.49 -55.92
CA ILE A 20 30.16 -27.66 -56.69
C ILE A 20 29.06 -27.23 -57.68
N THR A 21 29.38 -27.24 -58.93
CA THR A 21 28.45 -26.95 -60.05
C THR A 21 27.76 -28.27 -60.44
N ALA A 22 26.47 -28.40 -60.17
CA ALA A 22 25.62 -29.50 -60.62
C ALA A 22 24.66 -29.01 -61.74
N PRO A 23 24.38 -29.83 -62.74
CA PRO A 23 23.50 -29.43 -63.85
C PRO A 23 22.03 -29.37 -63.41
N LEU A 24 21.30 -28.37 -63.93
CA LEU A 24 19.87 -28.19 -63.69
C LEU A 24 19.06 -29.33 -64.31
N PRO A 25 18.14 -29.95 -63.56
CA PRO A 25 17.06 -30.72 -64.11
C PRO A 25 15.95 -29.80 -64.65
N SER A 26 15.46 -30.15 -65.85
CA SER A 26 14.35 -29.50 -66.54
C SER A 26 13.09 -29.49 -65.67
N ALA A 27 12.53 -28.31 -65.41
CA ALA A 27 11.32 -28.17 -64.59
C ALA A 27 10.06 -28.63 -65.36
N THR A 28 9.42 -29.67 -64.83
CA THR A 28 8.05 -30.04 -65.21
C THR A 28 7.09 -29.04 -64.50
N PRO A 29 6.09 -28.46 -65.17
CA PRO A 29 5.15 -27.55 -64.54
C PRO A 29 4.32 -28.30 -63.50
N VAL A 30 4.54 -27.91 -62.23
CA VAL A 30 3.69 -28.34 -61.11
C VAL A 30 2.38 -27.54 -61.17
N PRO A 31 1.20 -28.18 -61.06
CA PRO A 31 -0.08 -27.50 -61.02
C PRO A 31 -0.08 -26.57 -59.76
N THR A 32 -0.31 -25.29 -60.00
CA THR A 32 -0.45 -24.27 -58.96
C THR A 32 -1.68 -24.62 -58.08
N ALA A 33 -1.42 -25.03 -56.84
CA ALA A 33 -2.50 -25.23 -55.90
C ALA A 33 -3.15 -23.87 -55.60
N VAL A 34 -4.44 -23.76 -55.84
CA VAL A 34 -5.27 -22.61 -55.46
C VAL A 34 -5.21 -22.49 -53.94
N PRO A 35 -4.84 -21.32 -53.36
CA PRO A 35 -4.86 -21.17 -51.91
C PRO A 35 -6.26 -21.37 -51.39
N SER A 36 -6.48 -22.43 -50.61
CA SER A 36 -7.69 -22.63 -49.87
C SER A 36 -7.88 -21.47 -48.88
N ALA A 37 -8.98 -20.73 -48.99
CA ALA A 37 -9.27 -19.63 -48.07
C ALA A 37 -9.32 -20.19 -46.66
N SER A 38 -8.41 -19.73 -45.83
CA SER A 38 -8.42 -20.05 -44.40
C SER A 38 -9.72 -19.51 -43.82
N PRO A 39 -10.49 -20.26 -43.01
CA PRO A 39 -11.70 -19.75 -42.41
C PRO A 39 -11.38 -18.55 -41.55
N THR A 40 -11.97 -17.40 -41.83
CA THR A 40 -11.90 -16.22 -40.98
C THR A 40 -12.44 -16.62 -39.59
N PRO A 41 -11.70 -16.43 -38.50
CA PRO A 41 -12.19 -16.73 -37.16
C PRO A 41 -13.47 -15.92 -36.92
N ALA A 42 -14.53 -16.61 -36.50
CA ALA A 42 -15.77 -15.95 -36.12
C ALA A 42 -15.48 -14.96 -34.98
N PRO A 43 -16.08 -13.76 -34.98
CA PRO A 43 -15.90 -12.81 -33.89
C PRO A 43 -16.34 -13.48 -32.59
N THR A 44 -15.41 -13.55 -31.64
CA THR A 44 -15.69 -13.96 -30.27
C THR A 44 -16.76 -13.02 -29.70
N PRO A 45 -17.87 -13.49 -29.17
CA PRO A 45 -18.91 -12.64 -28.60
C PRO A 45 -18.27 -11.81 -27.48
N THR A 46 -18.23 -10.49 -27.63
CA THR A 46 -17.80 -9.56 -26.58
C THR A 46 -18.84 -9.67 -25.47
N ALA A 47 -18.43 -10.10 -24.28
CA ALA A 47 -19.31 -10.17 -23.12
C ALA A 47 -19.90 -8.75 -22.87
N THR A 48 -21.21 -8.65 -22.86
CA THR A 48 -21.89 -7.40 -22.51
C THR A 48 -21.49 -7.04 -21.08
N PRO A 49 -21.00 -5.82 -20.81
CA PRO A 49 -20.64 -5.41 -19.45
C PRO A 49 -21.86 -5.55 -18.53
N VAL A 50 -21.68 -6.24 -17.41
CA VAL A 50 -22.72 -6.33 -16.37
C VAL A 50 -22.84 -4.94 -15.74
N GLU A 51 -23.98 -4.31 -15.95
CA GLU A 51 -24.27 -3.02 -15.32
C GLU A 51 -25.04 -3.27 -14.02
N VAL A 52 -24.42 -2.93 -12.90
CA VAL A 52 -25.03 -3.02 -11.58
C VAL A 52 -25.03 -1.63 -10.98
N SER A 53 -26.21 -1.17 -10.56
CA SER A 53 -26.40 0.11 -9.89
C SER A 53 -26.99 -0.11 -8.50
N LEU A 54 -26.85 0.89 -7.65
CA LEU A 54 -27.46 0.91 -6.33
C LEU A 54 -28.17 2.25 -6.09
N ARG A 55 -29.05 2.22 -5.10
CA ARG A 55 -29.72 3.36 -4.52
C ARG A 55 -29.64 3.28 -3.00
N VAL A 56 -29.26 4.38 -2.36
CA VAL A 56 -29.19 4.50 -0.90
C VAL A 56 -30.59 4.48 -0.28
N LYS A 57 -30.80 3.66 0.74
CA LYS A 57 -32.09 3.53 1.44
C LYS A 57 -32.19 4.47 2.65
N ASP A 58 -31.12 4.56 3.41
CA ASP A 58 -31.06 5.27 4.67
C ASP A 58 -30.74 6.76 4.44
N GLU A 59 -31.11 7.64 5.38
CA GLU A 59 -30.99 9.09 5.24
C GLU A 59 -29.54 9.53 4.95
N LEU A 60 -28.58 8.91 5.65
CA LEU A 60 -27.15 9.15 5.50
C LEU A 60 -26.38 7.85 5.64
N VAL A 61 -25.47 7.59 4.71
CA VAL A 61 -24.67 6.37 4.68
C VAL A 61 -23.21 6.70 4.44
N ASN A 62 -22.35 6.20 5.33
CA ASN A 62 -20.90 6.30 5.16
C ASN A 62 -20.41 5.43 4.01
N CYS A 63 -19.75 6.05 3.03
CA CYS A 63 -18.90 5.35 2.08
C CYS A 63 -17.49 5.23 2.65
N ARG A 64 -17.02 3.98 2.80
CA ARG A 64 -15.81 3.69 3.57
C ARG A 64 -14.64 3.33 2.68
N PHE A 65 -13.45 3.52 3.20
CA PHE A 65 -12.19 3.16 2.55
C PHE A 65 -12.09 1.65 2.25
N GLY A 66 -12.64 0.79 3.13
CA GLY A 66 -12.62 -0.66 2.98
C GLY A 66 -13.94 -1.32 3.36
N PRO A 67 -14.09 -2.65 3.11
CA PRO A 67 -15.31 -3.40 3.31
C PRO A 67 -15.53 -3.79 4.79
N GLY A 68 -15.83 -2.81 5.62
CA GLY A 68 -16.08 -2.99 7.05
C GLY A 68 -16.34 -1.68 7.78
N THR A 69 -17.02 -1.75 8.93
CA THR A 69 -17.30 -0.56 9.76
C THR A 69 -16.05 0.00 10.43
N GLY A 70 -15.00 -0.79 10.61
CA GLY A 70 -13.72 -0.37 11.16
C GLY A 70 -12.85 0.48 10.21
N TYR A 71 -13.19 0.56 8.92
CA TYR A 71 -12.48 1.45 7.99
C TYR A 71 -13.01 2.87 8.07
N VAL A 72 -12.09 3.84 7.86
CA VAL A 72 -12.44 5.26 7.85
C VAL A 72 -13.54 5.56 6.80
N ALA A 73 -14.50 6.42 7.15
CA ALA A 73 -15.44 6.98 6.19
C ALA A 73 -14.68 8.00 5.31
N VAL A 74 -14.76 7.86 4.00
CA VAL A 74 -14.10 8.74 3.02
C VAL A 74 -15.08 9.68 2.34
N ASN A 75 -16.36 9.32 2.35
CA ASN A 75 -17.47 10.14 1.86
C ASN A 75 -18.78 9.72 2.52
N GLU A 76 -19.82 10.52 2.37
CA GLU A 76 -21.18 10.27 2.81
C GLU A 76 -22.13 10.35 1.62
N LEU A 77 -23.08 9.41 1.54
CA LEU A 77 -24.14 9.40 0.53
C LEU A 77 -25.48 9.59 1.22
N HIS A 78 -26.34 10.37 0.58
CA HIS A 78 -27.68 10.65 1.06
C HIS A 78 -28.72 9.69 0.49
N GLN A 79 -29.88 9.65 1.12
CA GLN A 79 -31.02 8.87 0.68
C GLN A 79 -31.36 9.16 -0.79
N GLU A 80 -31.73 8.13 -1.55
CA GLU A 80 -32.06 8.16 -2.98
C GLU A 80 -30.86 8.44 -3.91
N GLU A 81 -29.67 8.74 -3.40
CA GLU A 81 -28.47 8.80 -4.25
C GLU A 81 -28.19 7.46 -4.90
N THR A 82 -27.71 7.53 -6.13
CA THR A 82 -27.39 6.35 -6.95
C THR A 82 -25.91 6.30 -7.29
N ALA A 83 -25.38 5.09 -7.35
CA ALA A 83 -24.00 4.87 -7.75
C ALA A 83 -23.87 3.60 -8.62
N ARG A 84 -22.82 3.56 -9.44
CA ARG A 84 -22.44 2.37 -10.19
C ARG A 84 -21.64 1.43 -9.30
N VAL A 85 -22.07 0.18 -9.22
CA VAL A 85 -21.33 -0.88 -8.51
C VAL A 85 -20.34 -1.52 -9.48
N ILE A 86 -19.10 -1.66 -9.05
CA ILE A 86 -18.01 -2.17 -9.90
C ILE A 86 -17.32 -3.41 -9.31
N GLY A 87 -17.62 -3.74 -8.04
CA GLY A 87 -17.07 -4.90 -7.37
C GLY A 87 -17.81 -5.24 -6.08
N ARG A 88 -17.41 -6.31 -5.45
CA ARG A 88 -17.95 -6.79 -4.17
C ARG A 88 -16.87 -7.46 -3.35
N ASN A 89 -17.06 -7.58 -2.04
CA ASN A 89 -16.24 -8.49 -1.24
C ASN A 89 -16.70 -9.95 -1.42
N ASN A 90 -15.93 -10.91 -0.91
CA ASN A 90 -16.26 -12.34 -1.03
C ASN A 90 -17.68 -12.70 -0.53
N ALA A 91 -18.12 -12.08 0.56
CA ALA A 91 -19.42 -12.34 1.18
C ALA A 91 -20.57 -11.58 0.50
N SER A 92 -20.32 -10.71 -0.49
CA SER A 92 -21.29 -9.81 -1.13
C SER A 92 -22.10 -8.94 -0.17
N ASN A 93 -21.61 -8.74 1.05
CA ASN A 93 -22.23 -7.87 2.05
C ASN A 93 -21.65 -6.45 2.07
N TRP A 94 -20.56 -6.21 1.29
CA TRP A 94 -20.00 -4.92 0.98
C TRP A 94 -19.78 -4.78 -0.52
N LEU A 95 -20.19 -3.64 -1.06
CA LEU A 95 -20.11 -3.35 -2.49
C LEU A 95 -19.12 -2.21 -2.76
N TYR A 96 -18.25 -2.43 -3.74
CA TYR A 96 -17.27 -1.45 -4.20
C TYR A 96 -17.89 -0.61 -5.30
N ILE A 97 -17.92 0.68 -5.10
CA ILE A 97 -18.63 1.61 -5.98
C ILE A 97 -17.70 2.71 -6.50
N ARG A 98 -18.09 3.29 -7.62
CA ARG A 98 -17.58 4.60 -8.01
C ARG A 98 -18.25 5.65 -7.13
N ASP A 99 -17.43 6.46 -6.46
CA ASP A 99 -17.91 7.49 -5.55
C ASP A 99 -18.60 8.64 -6.32
N PRO A 100 -19.90 8.89 -6.13
CA PRO A 100 -20.60 9.98 -6.84
C PRO A 100 -20.08 11.36 -6.47
N GLY A 101 -19.65 11.56 -5.23
CA GLY A 101 -19.14 12.84 -4.71
C GLY A 101 -17.69 13.13 -5.09
N ASN A 102 -16.94 12.11 -5.56
CA ASN A 102 -15.53 12.25 -5.94
C ASN A 102 -15.27 11.58 -7.30
N PRO A 103 -15.36 12.32 -8.42
CA PRO A 103 -15.12 11.77 -9.76
C PRO A 103 -13.72 11.15 -9.89
N GLY A 104 -13.64 9.85 -10.03
CA GLY A 104 -12.39 9.08 -10.04
C GLY A 104 -12.08 8.37 -8.73
N GLY A 105 -12.77 8.72 -7.66
CA GLY A 105 -12.72 8.01 -6.37
C GLY A 105 -13.57 6.74 -6.34
N PHE A 106 -13.28 5.92 -5.34
CA PHE A 106 -14.00 4.68 -5.08
C PHE A 106 -14.14 4.49 -3.58
N CYS A 107 -15.22 3.82 -3.17
CA CYS A 107 -15.44 3.49 -1.76
C CYS A 107 -16.35 2.27 -1.62
N TRP A 108 -16.54 1.83 -0.39
CA TRP A 108 -17.31 0.65 -0.04
C TRP A 108 -18.59 1.02 0.70
N LEU A 109 -19.71 0.44 0.29
CA LEU A 109 -21.00 0.53 0.97
C LEU A 109 -21.45 -0.82 1.47
N SER A 110 -22.07 -0.84 2.66
CA SER A 110 -22.74 -2.04 3.15
C SER A 110 -23.99 -2.36 2.33
N ALA A 111 -24.16 -3.61 1.95
CA ALA A 111 -25.36 -4.07 1.24
C ALA A 111 -26.65 -3.90 2.07
N SER A 112 -26.55 -3.78 3.40
CA SER A 112 -27.69 -3.61 4.29
C SER A 112 -28.40 -2.27 4.15
N VAL A 113 -27.67 -1.20 3.77
CA VAL A 113 -28.14 0.20 3.73
C VAL A 113 -28.51 0.67 2.32
N ILE A 114 -28.49 -0.21 1.33
CA ILE A 114 -28.73 0.10 -0.08
C ILE A 114 -29.76 -0.85 -0.71
N LYS A 115 -30.33 -0.44 -1.82
CA LYS A 115 -31.08 -1.27 -2.76
C LYS A 115 -30.26 -1.43 -4.02
N VAL A 116 -30.05 -2.66 -4.46
CA VAL A 116 -29.23 -2.96 -5.64
C VAL A 116 -30.12 -3.39 -6.80
N GLU A 117 -29.77 -2.91 -8.00
CA GLU A 117 -30.38 -3.31 -9.27
C GLU A 117 -29.31 -3.96 -10.15
N GLY A 118 -29.56 -5.19 -10.59
CA GLY A 118 -28.62 -6.00 -11.35
C GLY A 118 -28.10 -7.24 -10.60
N GLN A 119 -27.16 -7.94 -11.21
CA GLN A 119 -26.65 -9.22 -10.71
C GLN A 119 -25.30 -9.04 -10.00
N VAL A 120 -25.35 -8.88 -8.67
CA VAL A 120 -24.15 -8.68 -7.82
C VAL A 120 -23.17 -9.84 -7.94
N ASP A 121 -23.65 -11.08 -8.05
CA ASP A 121 -22.80 -12.27 -8.10
C ASP A 121 -21.89 -12.33 -9.34
N GLN A 122 -22.24 -11.60 -10.40
CA GLN A 122 -21.41 -11.47 -11.61
C GLN A 122 -20.32 -10.41 -11.50
N LEU A 123 -20.35 -9.58 -10.45
CA LEU A 123 -19.32 -8.58 -10.22
C LEU A 123 -18.02 -9.26 -9.75
N PRO A 124 -16.86 -8.68 -10.13
CA PRO A 124 -15.59 -9.15 -9.63
C PRO A 124 -15.49 -9.01 -8.10
N VAL A 125 -14.84 -9.97 -7.48
CA VAL A 125 -14.41 -9.84 -6.10
C VAL A 125 -13.25 -8.85 -6.06
N THR A 126 -13.37 -7.85 -5.20
CA THR A 126 -12.36 -6.80 -5.00
C THR A 126 -11.72 -6.99 -3.64
N ASP A 127 -10.41 -7.01 -3.59
CA ASP A 127 -9.67 -7.09 -2.34
C ASP A 127 -9.82 -5.79 -1.52
N PRO A 128 -9.79 -5.88 -0.18
CA PRO A 128 -9.72 -4.71 0.67
C PRO A 128 -8.48 -3.88 0.34
N PRO A 129 -8.54 -2.54 0.50
CA PRO A 129 -7.36 -1.71 0.37
C PRO A 129 -6.35 -2.01 1.48
N PHE A 130 -5.08 -1.71 1.21
CA PHE A 130 -4.03 -1.82 2.21
C PHE A 130 -4.17 -0.72 3.26
N VAL A 131 -4.25 -1.12 4.53
CA VAL A 131 -4.31 -0.17 5.66
C VAL A 131 -2.91 0.39 5.94
N THR A 132 -2.85 1.68 6.26
CA THR A 132 -1.60 2.38 6.58
C THR A 132 -1.74 3.23 7.83
N VAL A 133 -0.62 3.48 8.49
CA VAL A 133 -0.48 4.64 9.38
C VAL A 133 -0.42 5.88 8.51
N THR A 134 -1.29 6.83 8.78
CA THR A 134 -1.47 8.06 8.00
C THR A 134 -0.84 9.28 8.64
N ASP A 135 -0.68 9.26 9.97
CA ASP A 135 -0.09 10.35 10.72
C ASP A 135 0.60 9.83 12.00
N VAL A 136 1.69 10.47 12.36
CA VAL A 136 2.42 10.27 13.62
C VAL A 136 2.82 11.62 14.17
N SER A 137 2.43 11.91 15.41
CA SER A 137 2.84 13.10 16.15
C SER A 137 3.60 12.67 17.40
N LEU A 138 4.82 13.16 17.58
CA LEU A 138 5.71 12.79 18.68
C LEU A 138 6.05 14.00 19.55
N ARG A 139 5.93 13.83 20.87
CA ARG A 139 6.33 14.85 21.85
C ARG A 139 7.18 14.27 22.98
N ALA A 140 8.03 15.10 23.55
CA ALA A 140 8.82 14.81 24.74
C ALA A 140 8.41 15.75 25.88
N GLU A 141 8.27 15.19 27.08
CA GLU A 141 7.91 15.97 28.29
C GLU A 141 8.86 15.63 29.44
N PRO A 142 9.57 16.61 30.01
CA PRO A 142 9.59 18.03 29.62
C PRO A 142 10.30 18.25 28.28
N THR A 143 9.89 19.30 27.56
CA THR A 143 10.49 19.69 26.25
C THR A 143 11.94 20.19 26.40
N ARG A 144 12.37 20.50 27.61
CA ARG A 144 13.75 20.89 27.98
C ARG A 144 13.96 20.62 29.45
N ILE A 145 15.22 20.35 29.82
CA ILE A 145 15.62 20.18 31.22
C ILE A 145 16.71 21.22 31.56
N LEU A 146 16.51 21.94 32.67
CA LEU A 146 17.51 22.79 33.27
C LEU A 146 17.48 22.54 34.80
N VAL A 147 18.53 21.90 35.33
CA VAL A 147 18.61 21.48 36.74
C VAL A 147 20.01 21.77 37.31
N ASN A 148 20.22 21.56 38.63
CA ASN A 148 21.56 21.45 39.16
C ASN A 148 22.22 20.14 38.71
N CYS A 149 23.51 20.12 38.37
CA CYS A 149 24.22 18.94 37.89
C CYS A 149 24.21 17.76 38.87
N ALA A 150 24.02 18.01 40.18
CA ALA A 150 23.89 17.00 41.20
C ALA A 150 22.51 16.30 41.22
N GLN A 151 21.55 16.79 40.44
CA GLN A 151 20.18 16.26 40.36
C GLN A 151 19.96 15.21 39.26
N PHE A 152 21.00 14.81 38.54
CA PHE A 152 20.91 13.70 37.63
C PHE A 152 20.84 12.34 38.38
N PRO A 153 20.15 11.32 37.81
CA PRO A 153 19.48 11.29 36.51
C PRO A 153 18.13 12.01 36.48
N GLN A 154 17.74 12.51 35.32
CA GLN A 154 16.42 13.07 35.05
C GLN A 154 15.63 12.13 34.12
N THR A 155 14.29 12.15 34.21
CA THR A 155 13.42 11.34 33.34
C THR A 155 12.70 12.24 32.34
N VAL A 156 12.69 11.82 31.08
CA VAL A 156 11.89 12.41 30.01
C VAL A 156 10.89 11.37 29.54
N PHE A 157 9.63 11.74 29.43
CA PHE A 157 8.57 10.90 28.90
C PHE A 157 8.34 11.22 27.45
N PHE A 158 8.01 10.20 26.66
CA PHE A 158 7.67 10.33 25.25
C PHE A 158 6.23 9.92 25.06
N GLU A 159 5.53 10.66 24.24
CA GLU A 159 4.20 10.31 23.82
C GLU A 159 4.08 10.48 22.32
N ALA A 160 3.66 9.41 21.64
CA ALA A 160 3.38 9.43 20.22
C ALA A 160 1.90 9.14 19.98
N GLU A 161 1.25 10.05 19.27
CA GLU A 161 -0.09 9.85 18.72
C GLU A 161 0.05 9.27 17.32
N VAL A 162 -0.50 8.08 17.10
CA VAL A 162 -0.41 7.34 15.83
C VAL A 162 -1.80 7.15 15.28
N THR A 163 -2.05 7.57 14.03
CA THR A 163 -3.34 7.45 13.35
C THR A 163 -3.26 6.44 12.21
N ALA A 164 -4.22 5.49 12.20
CA ALA A 164 -4.38 4.52 11.11
C ALA A 164 -5.74 4.67 10.42
N ASN A 165 -5.81 4.33 9.11
CA ASN A 165 -7.03 4.44 8.30
C ASN A 165 -7.91 3.18 8.29
N GLY A 166 -7.60 2.18 9.11
CA GLY A 166 -8.38 0.94 9.24
C GLY A 166 -7.77 -0.04 10.23
N PRO A 167 -8.38 -1.23 10.37
CA PRO A 167 -7.90 -2.27 11.28
C PRO A 167 -6.52 -2.78 10.85
N THR A 168 -5.56 -2.78 11.78
CA THR A 168 -4.19 -3.24 11.49
C THR A 168 -3.42 -3.61 12.75
N LEU A 169 -2.36 -4.41 12.59
CA LEU A 169 -1.35 -4.62 13.61
C LEU A 169 -0.23 -3.60 13.42
N LEU A 170 -0.06 -2.72 14.39
CA LEU A 170 1.04 -1.79 14.48
C LEU A 170 2.22 -2.45 15.20
N THR A 171 3.43 -2.30 14.64
CA THR A 171 4.68 -2.61 15.34
C THR A 171 5.62 -1.43 15.26
N TRP A 172 6.37 -1.17 16.35
CA TRP A 172 7.29 -0.04 16.43
C TRP A 172 8.51 -0.33 17.30
N SER A 173 9.51 0.52 17.23
CA SER A 173 10.62 0.60 18.17
C SER A 173 11.01 2.05 18.43
N TRP A 174 11.60 2.31 19.60
CA TRP A 174 12.18 3.60 19.95
C TRP A 174 13.69 3.57 19.73
N GLU A 175 14.25 4.69 19.31
CA GLU A 175 15.68 4.94 19.25
C GLU A 175 15.98 6.26 19.96
N VAL A 176 17.02 6.29 20.79
CA VAL A 176 17.48 7.52 21.45
C VAL A 176 18.88 7.90 20.97
N SER A 177 19.21 9.18 21.07
CA SER A 177 20.46 9.77 20.59
C SER A 177 21.75 9.13 21.13
N THR A 178 21.65 8.32 22.17
CA THR A 178 22.77 7.54 22.73
C THR A 178 23.01 6.21 22.00
N GLY A 179 22.22 5.91 20.95
CA GLY A 179 22.30 4.68 20.17
C GLY A 179 21.58 3.48 20.81
N ILE A 180 20.79 3.72 21.85
CA ILE A 180 19.96 2.68 22.45
C ILE A 180 18.65 2.58 21.68
N THR A 181 18.24 1.33 21.36
CA THR A 181 16.94 1.01 20.76
C THR A 181 16.11 0.16 21.73
N SER A 182 14.81 0.33 21.73
CA SER A 182 13.90 -0.51 22.50
C SER A 182 13.67 -1.86 21.83
N ASP A 183 13.07 -2.80 22.57
CA ASP A 183 12.40 -3.95 21.96
C ASP A 183 11.25 -3.49 21.07
N VAL A 184 10.79 -4.40 20.19
CA VAL A 184 9.67 -4.12 19.31
C VAL A 184 8.36 -4.17 20.09
N GLY A 185 7.67 -3.04 20.15
CA GLY A 185 6.31 -2.93 20.68
C GLY A 185 5.26 -3.36 19.66
N THR A 186 4.09 -3.77 20.13
CA THR A 186 2.97 -4.18 19.29
C THR A 186 1.65 -3.65 19.84
N MET A 187 0.75 -3.23 18.92
CA MET A 187 -0.59 -2.73 19.24
C MET A 187 -1.56 -3.08 18.12
N VAL A 188 -2.79 -3.42 18.45
CA VAL A 188 -3.85 -3.69 17.48
C VAL A 188 -4.75 -2.46 17.36
N PHE A 189 -4.90 -1.97 16.13
CA PHE A 189 -5.99 -1.09 15.76
C PHE A 189 -7.16 -1.98 15.31
N GLU A 190 -8.26 -1.97 16.03
CA GLU A 190 -9.47 -2.69 15.63
C GLU A 190 -10.30 -1.90 14.61
N GLU A 191 -10.11 -0.58 14.58
CA GLU A 191 -10.74 0.35 13.64
C GLU A 191 -9.81 1.51 13.29
N ALA A 192 -10.19 2.30 12.30
CA ALA A 192 -9.52 3.55 11.96
C ALA A 192 -9.60 4.53 13.14
N GLY A 193 -8.53 5.22 13.38
CA GLY A 193 -8.47 6.20 14.45
C GLY A 193 -7.06 6.42 14.97
N MET A 194 -6.97 7.11 16.10
CA MET A 194 -5.72 7.47 16.75
C MET A 194 -5.54 6.66 18.04
N GLN A 195 -4.33 6.16 18.25
CA GLN A 195 -3.91 5.54 19.53
C GLN A 195 -2.60 6.15 20.00
N VAL A 196 -2.33 6.01 21.30
CA VAL A 196 -1.19 6.65 21.96
C VAL A 196 -0.19 5.60 22.42
N ILE A 197 1.09 5.84 22.11
CA ILE A 197 2.22 5.04 22.58
C ILE A 197 3.04 5.90 23.52
N ASN A 198 3.32 5.39 24.71
CA ASN A 198 4.12 6.08 25.74
C ASN A 198 5.38 5.29 26.07
N ASP A 199 6.47 6.02 26.33
CA ASP A 199 7.71 5.48 26.87
C ASP A 199 8.46 6.56 27.65
N PHE A 200 9.60 6.22 28.24
CA PHE A 200 10.46 7.17 28.94
C PHE A 200 11.94 6.82 28.79
N TYR A 201 12.77 7.83 28.94
CA TYR A 201 14.21 7.66 28.98
C TYR A 201 14.84 8.43 30.14
N ARG A 202 15.89 7.86 30.76
CA ARG A 202 16.67 8.52 31.82
C ARG A 202 17.94 9.13 31.24
N VAL A 203 18.04 10.44 31.34
CA VAL A 203 19.23 11.19 30.95
C VAL A 203 20.15 11.37 32.15
N ASN A 204 21.45 11.12 31.96
CA ASN A 204 22.46 11.11 33.02
C ASN A 204 23.36 12.33 33.03
N GLY A 205 23.15 13.27 32.14
CA GLY A 205 23.96 14.47 32.03
C GLY A 205 23.47 15.44 30.96
N PRO A 206 24.11 16.63 30.87
CA PRO A 206 23.74 17.62 29.86
C PRO A 206 24.14 17.15 28.46
N ASN A 207 23.22 17.30 27.50
CA ASN A 207 23.44 17.05 26.08
C ASN A 207 22.23 17.55 25.27
N GLU A 208 22.37 17.60 23.96
CA GLU A 208 21.25 17.67 23.02
C GLU A 208 20.79 16.25 22.75
N TYR A 209 19.67 15.89 23.36
CA TYR A 209 19.06 14.58 23.16
C TYR A 209 17.96 14.63 22.09
N TRP A 210 17.73 13.49 21.47
CA TRP A 210 16.56 13.24 20.64
C TRP A 210 16.06 11.83 20.89
N VAL A 211 14.79 11.64 20.64
CA VAL A 211 14.13 10.33 20.53
C VAL A 211 13.45 10.23 19.17
N LYS A 212 13.52 9.07 18.58
CA LYS A 212 12.88 8.72 17.32
C LYS A 212 11.98 7.52 17.51
N LEU A 213 10.77 7.62 17.00
CA LEU A 213 9.86 6.49 16.87
C LEU A 213 10.00 5.94 15.45
N HIS A 214 10.24 4.64 15.33
CA HIS A 214 10.21 3.90 14.09
C HIS A 214 8.93 3.07 14.05
N ILE A 215 8.01 3.38 13.16
CA ILE A 215 6.89 2.50 12.80
C ILE A 215 7.41 1.48 11.78
N LEU A 216 7.21 0.19 12.06
CA LEU A 216 7.73 -0.91 11.26
C LEU A 216 6.65 -1.53 10.38
N THR A 217 5.42 -1.66 10.92
CA THR A 217 4.23 -2.13 10.20
C THR A 217 3.02 -1.30 10.60
N PRO A 218 2.01 -1.12 9.71
CA PRO A 218 1.83 -1.70 8.37
C PRO A 218 2.69 -1.04 7.28
N ASN A 219 3.17 0.16 7.49
CA ASN A 219 4.09 0.90 6.61
C ASN A 219 5.21 1.52 7.44
N VAL A 220 6.35 1.74 6.82
CA VAL A 220 7.50 2.34 7.52
C VAL A 220 7.32 3.86 7.59
N LEU A 221 7.36 4.40 8.81
CA LEU A 221 7.39 5.84 9.09
C LEU A 221 8.36 6.10 10.24
N GLU A 222 8.94 7.28 10.26
CA GLU A 222 9.82 7.74 11.34
C GLU A 222 9.41 9.15 11.77
N GLU A 223 9.37 9.37 13.08
CA GLU A 223 9.14 10.69 13.65
C GLU A 223 10.16 10.93 14.75
N GLN A 224 10.71 12.15 14.85
CA GLN A 224 11.77 12.49 15.80
C GLN A 224 11.45 13.80 16.54
N VAL A 225 11.72 13.81 17.84
CA VAL A 225 11.69 15.02 18.65
C VAL A 225 13.02 15.20 19.40
N SER A 226 13.51 16.43 19.45
CA SER A 226 14.71 16.81 20.19
C SER A 226 14.36 17.57 21.48
N PHE A 227 15.15 17.36 22.52
CA PHE A 227 15.01 18.05 23.79
C PHE A 227 16.38 18.36 24.41
N PRO A 228 16.71 19.66 24.63
CA PRO A 228 17.95 20.05 25.25
C PRO A 228 17.94 19.76 26.74
N VAL A 229 19.05 19.25 27.24
CA VAL A 229 19.31 19.02 28.66
C VAL A 229 20.58 19.80 29.08
N SER A 230 20.44 20.68 30.02
CA SER A 230 21.54 21.49 30.58
C SER A 230 21.50 21.47 32.08
N CYS A 231 22.66 21.76 32.70
CA CYS A 231 22.72 21.89 34.15
C CYS A 231 23.64 23.02 34.56
N THR A 232 23.39 23.57 35.77
CA THR A 232 24.25 24.51 36.47
C THR A 232 24.98 23.79 37.60
N PRO A 233 26.20 24.21 37.94
CA PRO A 233 27.01 23.68 39.06
C PRO A 233 26.27 23.74 40.41
#